data_bc5161001f383d220a2b56230f15f512
#
_entry.id   bc5161001f383d220a2b56230f15f512
#
_cell.length_a   1.000
_cell.length_b   1.000
_cell.length_c   1.000
_cell.angle_alpha   90.00
_cell.angle_beta   90.00
_cell.angle_gamma   90.00
#
_symmetry.space_group_name_H-M   'P 1'
#
loop_
_entity.id
_entity.type
_entity.pdbx_description
1 polymer ?
#
loop_
_entity_poly.entity_id
_entity_poly.type
_entity_poly.pdbx_seq_one_letter_code
_entity_poly.pdbx_strand_id
1 'polypeptide(L)'
;MSAFIRLRLHILALLALAAVIAGQFGSFFWPAELFSHFLPYYAAIFILAAFWPRPKWRTLWLVYAAASLLWLAQPFILPDAPSGGTRLVWYNVHLDNPAAEAESAALLAEQADLLALGEINLDNPGWQSLRQAYPHGCQHREHSPFALAMWSKQPLAVCEVRMIGDYPYIRAQTADGTALYALHPPPPISSELAEARQHYLAETARTLAAEPRALAVGDFNSSPFSPLFARFLQESSSRPATRYFTPTWKPFFLNIDHALAKGLNVSARTLPWQHSDHRPLLVEYTGQ
;
A
#
# COMPACT_ATOMS: atom_id res chain seq x y z
N MET A 1 -28.20 13.07 -24.93
CA MET A 1 -27.70 11.70 -24.74
C MET A 1 -28.79 10.70 -25.13
N SER A 2 -28.54 9.75 -26.01
CA SER A 2 -29.55 8.84 -26.57
C SER A 2 -30.07 7.81 -25.54
N ALA A 3 -31.29 7.26 -25.76
CA ALA A 3 -31.86 6.22 -24.90
C ALA A 3 -30.93 4.98 -24.77
N PHE A 4 -30.19 4.69 -25.81
CA PHE A 4 -29.21 3.62 -25.90
C PHE A 4 -28.03 3.80 -24.94
N ILE A 5 -27.42 4.99 -24.89
CA ILE A 5 -26.32 5.28 -23.94
C ILE A 5 -26.82 5.18 -22.51
N ARG A 6 -28.01 5.60 -22.28
CA ARG A 6 -28.68 5.56 -20.99
C ARG A 6 -28.79 4.15 -20.43
N LEU A 7 -29.36 3.26 -21.19
CA LEU A 7 -29.54 1.88 -20.76
C LEU A 7 -28.19 1.23 -20.38
N ARG A 8 -27.14 1.52 -21.17
CA ARG A 8 -25.81 0.98 -20.92
C ARG A 8 -25.19 1.52 -19.63
N LEU A 9 -25.34 2.82 -19.37
CA LEU A 9 -24.86 3.41 -18.11
C LEU A 9 -25.59 2.80 -16.91
N HIS A 10 -26.88 2.53 -17.01
CA HIS A 10 -27.59 1.84 -15.93
C HIS A 10 -27.12 0.41 -15.72
N ILE A 11 -26.92 -0.34 -16.80
CA ILE A 11 -26.39 -1.71 -16.70
C ILE A 11 -25.00 -1.68 -16.06
N LEU A 12 -24.11 -0.78 -16.50
CA LEU A 12 -22.77 -0.62 -15.91
C LEU A 12 -22.84 -0.25 -14.42
N ALA A 13 -23.76 0.62 -14.04
CA ALA A 13 -23.91 1.00 -12.63
C ALA A 13 -24.48 -0.16 -11.77
N LEU A 14 -25.37 -0.98 -12.31
CA LEU A 14 -25.83 -2.20 -11.63
C LEU A 14 -24.70 -3.23 -11.49
N LEU A 15 -23.88 -3.41 -12.54
CA LEU A 15 -22.70 -4.27 -12.47
C LEU A 15 -21.66 -3.76 -11.49
N ALA A 16 -21.40 -2.44 -11.48
CA ALA A 16 -20.53 -1.82 -10.52
C ALA A 16 -21.02 -2.01 -9.07
N LEU A 17 -22.34 -1.86 -8.84
CA LEU A 17 -22.94 -2.13 -7.53
C LEU A 17 -22.79 -3.61 -7.13
N ALA A 18 -23.05 -4.53 -8.05
CA ALA A 18 -22.83 -5.95 -7.79
C ALA A 18 -21.36 -6.25 -7.47
N ALA A 19 -20.41 -5.61 -8.16
CA ALA A 19 -18.99 -5.74 -7.91
C ALA A 19 -18.58 -5.18 -6.52
N VAL A 20 -19.12 -4.01 -6.12
CA VAL A 20 -18.90 -3.46 -4.77
C VAL A 20 -19.39 -4.44 -3.71
N ILE A 21 -20.60 -5.00 -3.89
CA ILE A 21 -21.17 -5.98 -2.96
C ILE A 21 -20.32 -7.25 -2.96
N ALA A 22 -19.96 -7.80 -4.12
CA ALA A 22 -19.13 -8.99 -4.21
C ALA A 22 -17.77 -8.80 -3.51
N GLY A 23 -17.15 -7.63 -3.66
CA GLY A 23 -15.87 -7.29 -3.02
C GLY A 23 -15.89 -7.43 -1.49
N GLN A 24 -17.05 -7.21 -0.85
CA GLN A 24 -17.18 -7.37 0.60
C GLN A 24 -17.11 -8.83 1.07
N PHE A 25 -17.27 -9.78 0.16
CA PHE A 25 -17.12 -11.21 0.44
C PHE A 25 -15.68 -11.72 0.18
N GLY A 26 -14.75 -10.82 -0.09
CA GLY A 26 -13.34 -11.15 -0.40
C GLY A 26 -12.62 -11.92 0.70
N SER A 27 -13.03 -11.81 1.97
CA SER A 27 -12.49 -12.61 3.07
C SER A 27 -12.87 -14.11 2.99
N PHE A 28 -13.93 -14.44 2.27
CA PHE A 28 -14.44 -15.81 2.14
C PHE A 28 -14.10 -16.45 0.80
N PHE A 29 -13.93 -15.60 -0.23
CA PHE A 29 -13.71 -16.05 -1.60
C PHE A 29 -12.76 -15.07 -2.30
N TRP A 30 -11.50 -15.45 -2.45
CA TRP A 30 -10.45 -14.55 -2.93
C TRP A 30 -10.73 -13.83 -4.26
N PRO A 31 -11.37 -14.46 -5.30
CA PRO A 31 -11.68 -13.71 -6.51
C PRO A 31 -12.68 -12.57 -6.31
N ALA A 32 -13.52 -12.67 -5.29
CA ALA A 32 -14.44 -11.59 -4.94
C ALA A 32 -13.67 -10.36 -4.39
N GLU A 33 -12.58 -10.55 -3.67
CA GLU A 33 -11.75 -9.46 -3.19
C GLU A 33 -11.23 -8.57 -4.31
N LEU A 34 -10.90 -9.14 -5.47
CA LEU A 34 -10.38 -8.39 -6.61
C LEU A 34 -11.31 -7.25 -7.04
N PHE A 35 -12.62 -7.43 -6.87
CA PHE A 35 -13.59 -6.37 -7.15
C PHE A 35 -13.48 -5.18 -6.19
N SER A 36 -13.02 -5.38 -4.96
CA SER A 36 -12.90 -4.28 -4.00
C SER A 36 -11.87 -3.23 -4.43
N HIS A 37 -10.83 -3.61 -5.15
CA HIS A 37 -9.74 -2.71 -5.54
C HIS A 37 -10.18 -1.62 -6.51
N PHE A 38 -11.27 -1.82 -7.25
CA PHE A 38 -11.74 -0.93 -8.31
C PHE A 38 -12.78 0.10 -7.85
N LEU A 39 -12.94 0.33 -6.55
CA LEU A 39 -13.91 1.30 -6.02
C LEU A 39 -13.83 2.70 -6.67
N PRO A 40 -12.64 3.26 -6.99
CA PRO A 40 -12.55 4.55 -7.68
C PRO A 40 -13.26 4.56 -9.04
N TYR A 41 -13.17 3.46 -9.78
CA TYR A 41 -13.83 3.31 -11.09
C TYR A 41 -15.34 3.17 -10.94
N TYR A 42 -15.80 2.43 -9.92
CA TYR A 42 -17.23 2.30 -9.64
C TYR A 42 -17.83 3.65 -9.21
N ALA A 43 -17.11 4.44 -8.42
CA ALA A 43 -17.52 5.80 -8.06
C ALA A 43 -17.73 6.67 -9.30
N ALA A 44 -16.81 6.63 -10.27
CA ALA A 44 -16.95 7.34 -11.55
C ALA A 44 -18.17 6.87 -12.34
N ILE A 45 -18.43 5.55 -12.40
CA ILE A 45 -19.61 4.99 -13.05
C ILE A 45 -20.91 5.48 -12.37
N PHE A 46 -20.96 5.48 -11.03
CA PHE A 46 -22.14 5.97 -10.29
C PHE A 46 -22.38 7.46 -10.53
N ILE A 47 -21.32 8.29 -10.56
CA ILE A 47 -21.40 9.72 -10.89
C ILE A 47 -22.00 9.90 -12.30
N LEU A 48 -21.49 9.18 -13.30
CA LEU A 48 -22.00 9.26 -14.67
C LEU A 48 -23.46 8.77 -14.77
N ALA A 49 -23.83 7.74 -14.05
CA ALA A 49 -25.19 7.22 -14.01
C ALA A 49 -26.15 8.17 -13.28
N ALA A 50 -25.67 8.99 -12.33
CA ALA A 50 -26.46 9.98 -11.60
C ALA A 50 -26.91 11.16 -12.47
N PHE A 51 -26.23 11.48 -13.58
CA PHE A 51 -26.68 12.51 -14.54
C PHE A 51 -27.94 12.13 -15.32
N TRP A 52 -28.63 11.07 -14.91
CA TRP A 52 -29.75 10.47 -15.63
C TRP A 52 -31.14 11.03 -15.23
N PRO A 53 -32.10 11.17 -16.19
CA PRO A 53 -33.32 11.93 -16.00
C PRO A 53 -34.45 11.27 -15.22
N ARG A 54 -34.37 9.98 -14.87
CA ARG A 54 -35.42 9.34 -14.05
C ARG A 54 -35.12 9.58 -12.56
N PRO A 55 -35.98 10.35 -11.83
CA PRO A 55 -35.66 10.82 -10.47
C PRO A 55 -35.25 9.71 -9.50
N LYS A 56 -35.98 8.60 -9.47
CA LYS A 56 -35.69 7.46 -8.56
C LYS A 56 -34.30 6.87 -8.79
N TRP A 57 -33.92 6.61 -10.04
CA TRP A 57 -32.60 6.06 -10.37
C TRP A 57 -31.48 7.08 -10.17
N ARG A 58 -31.74 8.34 -10.47
CA ARG A 58 -30.78 9.41 -10.21
C ARG A 58 -30.44 9.50 -8.73
N THR A 59 -31.45 9.48 -7.85
CA THR A 59 -31.23 9.50 -6.39
C THR A 59 -30.42 8.30 -5.94
N LEU A 60 -30.74 7.10 -6.42
CA LEU A 60 -29.98 5.89 -6.10
C LEU A 60 -28.50 6.04 -6.44
N TRP A 61 -28.18 6.45 -7.68
CA TRP A 61 -26.80 6.58 -8.12
C TRP A 61 -26.06 7.71 -7.41
N LEU A 62 -26.75 8.81 -7.07
CA LEU A 62 -26.17 9.89 -6.25
C LEU A 62 -25.77 9.38 -4.85
N VAL A 63 -26.60 8.54 -4.24
CA VAL A 63 -26.29 7.94 -2.92
C VAL A 63 -25.04 7.06 -3.00
N TYR A 64 -24.97 6.17 -3.99
CA TYR A 64 -23.79 5.30 -4.16
C TYR A 64 -22.53 6.09 -4.56
N ALA A 65 -22.66 7.11 -5.39
CA ALA A 65 -21.57 8.02 -5.74
C ALA A 65 -21.05 8.73 -4.48
N ALA A 66 -21.94 9.32 -3.68
CA ALA A 66 -21.56 10.01 -2.44
C ALA A 66 -20.90 9.05 -1.43
N ALA A 67 -21.48 7.88 -1.21
CA ALA A 67 -20.91 6.86 -0.32
C ALA A 67 -19.51 6.42 -0.77
N SER A 68 -19.33 6.18 -2.08
CA SER A 68 -18.03 5.81 -2.64
C SER A 68 -17.01 6.95 -2.47
N LEU A 69 -17.39 8.20 -2.76
CA LEU A 69 -16.50 9.36 -2.60
C LEU A 69 -16.11 9.57 -1.12
N LEU A 70 -17.05 9.39 -0.19
CA LEU A 70 -16.75 9.43 1.24
C LEU A 70 -15.77 8.32 1.65
N TRP A 71 -15.90 7.13 1.08
CA TRP A 71 -14.97 6.04 1.36
C TRP A 71 -13.57 6.31 0.78
N LEU A 72 -13.48 6.82 -0.45
CA LEU A 72 -12.23 7.23 -1.09
C LEU A 72 -11.50 8.35 -0.33
N ALA A 73 -12.24 9.26 0.30
CA ALA A 73 -11.68 10.40 1.03
C ALA A 73 -11.12 10.01 2.42
N GLN A 74 -11.30 8.78 2.88
CA GLN A 74 -10.77 8.34 4.18
C GLN A 74 -9.23 8.19 4.17
N PRO A 75 -8.58 8.27 5.34
CA PRO A 75 -9.11 8.87 6.56
C PRO A 75 -9.31 10.39 6.38
N PHE A 76 -10.38 10.94 6.92
CA PHE A 76 -10.72 12.35 6.75
C PHE A 76 -9.71 13.29 7.40
N ILE A 77 -9.10 12.85 8.50
CA ILE A 77 -8.08 13.58 9.24
C ILE A 77 -6.78 12.78 9.12
N LEU A 78 -5.77 13.42 8.54
CA LEU A 78 -4.40 12.94 8.57
C LEU A 78 -3.63 13.84 9.55
N PRO A 79 -2.72 13.29 10.34
CA PRO A 79 -1.84 14.10 11.18
C PRO A 79 -0.99 15.04 10.31
N ASP A 80 -0.67 16.20 10.86
CA ASP A 80 0.34 17.07 10.25
C ASP A 80 1.71 16.39 10.28
N ALA A 81 2.56 16.76 9.31
CA ALA A 81 3.92 16.25 9.27
C ALA A 81 4.66 16.64 10.56
N PRO A 82 5.27 15.68 11.26
CA PRO A 82 6.02 16.00 12.48
C PRO A 82 7.25 16.83 12.12
N SER A 83 7.47 17.95 12.83
CA SER A 83 8.68 18.73 12.65
C SER A 83 9.90 17.97 13.19
N GLY A 84 10.95 17.78 12.38
CA GLY A 84 12.18 17.10 12.79
C GLY A 84 12.02 15.59 12.96
N GLY A 85 11.04 14.97 12.32
CA GLY A 85 10.82 13.54 12.34
C GLY A 85 11.87 12.74 11.58
N THR A 86 11.95 11.45 11.88
CA THR A 86 12.74 10.49 11.10
C THR A 86 12.04 10.25 9.75
N ARG A 87 12.82 10.26 8.68
CA ARG A 87 12.33 10.11 7.30
C ARG A 87 12.65 8.71 6.77
N LEU A 88 11.63 8.01 6.30
CA LEU A 88 11.74 6.71 5.67
C LEU A 88 11.11 6.77 4.28
N VAL A 89 11.78 6.20 3.26
CA VAL A 89 11.18 5.96 1.96
C VAL A 89 10.88 4.47 1.82
N TRP A 90 9.62 4.15 1.49
CA TRP A 90 9.24 2.85 0.93
C TRP A 90 9.18 2.93 -0.59
N TYR A 91 9.72 1.93 -1.27
CA TYR A 91 9.63 1.83 -2.72
C TYR A 91 9.72 0.38 -3.21
N ASN A 92 8.70 -0.11 -3.90
CA ASN A 92 8.80 -1.28 -4.74
C ASN A 92 9.50 -0.84 -6.03
N VAL A 93 10.78 -1.25 -6.19
CA VAL A 93 11.64 -0.76 -7.28
C VAL A 93 11.45 -1.53 -8.58
N HIS A 94 10.67 -2.60 -8.58
CA HIS A 94 10.48 -3.53 -9.69
C HIS A 94 11.75 -4.33 -10.04
N LEU A 95 11.69 -5.66 -9.92
CA LEU A 95 12.86 -6.57 -9.96
C LEU A 95 13.79 -6.34 -11.17
N ASP A 96 13.21 -6.17 -12.35
CA ASP A 96 13.93 -5.97 -13.62
C ASP A 96 14.09 -4.50 -14.01
N ASN A 97 14.17 -3.60 -13.01
CA ASN A 97 14.29 -2.16 -13.24
C ASN A 97 15.56 -1.81 -14.03
N PRO A 98 15.45 -1.31 -15.27
CA PRO A 98 16.60 -0.98 -16.10
C PRO A 98 17.29 0.33 -15.68
N ALA A 99 16.69 1.13 -14.80
CA ALA A 99 17.12 2.46 -14.44
C ALA A 99 17.59 2.56 -12.97
N ALA A 100 18.10 1.47 -12.40
CA ALA A 100 18.50 1.38 -11.00
C ALA A 100 19.44 2.51 -10.55
N GLU A 101 20.39 2.93 -11.40
CA GLU A 101 21.32 4.04 -11.11
C GLU A 101 20.57 5.38 -11.00
N ALA A 102 19.68 5.68 -11.95
CA ALA A 102 18.90 6.92 -11.94
C ALA A 102 17.94 6.96 -10.74
N GLU A 103 17.32 5.84 -10.40
CA GLU A 103 16.46 5.74 -9.23
C GLU A 103 17.24 5.84 -7.91
N SER A 104 18.44 5.27 -7.86
CA SER A 104 19.35 5.46 -6.73
C SER A 104 19.65 6.93 -6.50
N ALA A 105 19.95 7.68 -7.56
CA ALA A 105 20.20 9.11 -7.48
C ALA A 105 18.97 9.88 -6.99
N ALA A 106 17.77 9.54 -7.49
CA ALA A 106 16.51 10.15 -7.06
C ALA A 106 16.21 9.88 -5.58
N LEU A 107 16.43 8.64 -5.11
CA LEU A 107 16.24 8.28 -3.70
C LEU A 107 17.25 8.96 -2.78
N LEU A 108 18.51 9.12 -3.21
CA LEU A 108 19.53 9.88 -2.46
C LEU A 108 19.16 11.35 -2.30
N ALA A 109 18.56 11.95 -3.33
CA ALA A 109 18.12 13.34 -3.31
C ALA A 109 17.01 13.61 -2.27
N GLU A 110 16.22 12.59 -1.90
CA GLU A 110 15.21 12.71 -0.84
C GLU A 110 15.82 12.85 0.56
N GLN A 111 17.10 12.52 0.74
CA GLN A 111 17.83 12.63 2.02
C GLN A 111 17.15 11.90 3.19
N ALA A 112 16.40 10.85 2.92
CA ALA A 112 15.77 10.05 3.97
C ALA A 112 16.81 9.43 4.91
N ASP A 113 16.41 9.09 6.14
CA ASP A 113 17.25 8.42 7.13
C ASP A 113 17.29 6.91 6.91
N LEU A 114 16.16 6.37 6.40
CA LEU A 114 15.95 4.96 6.12
C LEU A 114 15.36 4.75 4.72
N LEU A 115 15.70 3.61 4.14
CA LEU A 115 15.08 3.09 2.92
C LEU A 115 14.53 1.70 3.20
N ALA A 116 13.30 1.44 2.77
CA ALA A 116 12.71 0.11 2.70
C ALA A 116 12.37 -0.15 1.22
N LEU A 117 12.95 -1.18 0.62
CA LEU A 117 12.88 -1.44 -0.81
C LEU A 117 12.32 -2.85 -1.05
N GLY A 118 11.30 -2.95 -1.89
CA GLY A 118 10.74 -4.22 -2.38
C GLY A 118 11.18 -4.50 -3.81
N GLU A 119 11.18 -5.76 -4.20
CA GLU A 119 11.55 -6.24 -5.53
C GLU A 119 12.95 -5.79 -5.98
N ILE A 120 13.88 -5.69 -5.04
CA ILE A 120 15.21 -5.18 -5.34
C ILE A 120 16.15 -6.30 -5.82
N ASN A 121 16.61 -6.21 -7.08
CA ASN A 121 17.70 -7.06 -7.55
C ASN A 121 19.03 -6.58 -6.93
N LEU A 122 19.45 -7.21 -5.84
CA LEU A 122 20.64 -6.86 -5.07
C LEU A 122 21.97 -7.13 -5.83
N ASP A 123 21.91 -7.80 -6.98
CA ASP A 123 23.08 -8.02 -7.85
C ASP A 123 23.23 -6.91 -8.90
N ASN A 124 22.24 -6.03 -9.03
CA ASN A 124 22.32 -4.88 -9.93
C ASN A 124 23.26 -3.80 -9.34
N PRO A 125 24.39 -3.48 -10.01
CA PRO A 125 25.36 -2.49 -9.51
C PRO A 125 24.78 -1.07 -9.38
N GLY A 126 23.68 -0.77 -10.06
CA GLY A 126 23.01 0.53 -9.97
C GLY A 126 22.51 0.88 -8.55
N TRP A 127 22.36 -0.10 -7.65
CA TRP A 127 22.00 0.13 -6.25
C TRP A 127 23.20 0.35 -5.33
N GLN A 128 24.44 0.26 -5.83
CA GLN A 128 25.64 0.34 -5.00
C GLN A 128 25.77 1.70 -4.27
N SER A 129 25.43 2.79 -4.93
CA SER A 129 25.45 4.13 -4.33
C SER A 129 24.53 4.26 -3.12
N LEU A 130 23.31 3.67 -3.18
CA LEU A 130 22.41 3.59 -2.04
C LEU A 130 23.02 2.77 -0.91
N ARG A 131 23.57 1.60 -1.23
CA ARG A 131 24.15 0.73 -0.20
C ARG A 131 25.35 1.37 0.52
N GLN A 132 26.10 2.20 -0.18
CA GLN A 132 27.21 2.98 0.42
C GLN A 132 26.68 4.11 1.29
N ALA A 133 25.64 4.82 0.88
CA ALA A 133 25.03 5.91 1.65
C ALA A 133 24.24 5.43 2.88
N TYR A 134 23.74 4.19 2.84
CA TYR A 134 22.96 3.53 3.91
C TYR A 134 23.66 2.25 4.37
N PRO A 135 24.79 2.37 5.12
CA PRO A 135 25.66 1.22 5.41
C PRO A 135 25.09 0.21 6.41
N HIS A 136 24.05 0.58 7.15
CA HIS A 136 23.42 -0.28 8.16
C HIS A 136 22.13 -0.90 7.66
N GLY A 137 21.65 -1.96 8.34
CA GLY A 137 20.39 -2.64 8.06
C GLY A 137 20.55 -4.07 7.57
N CYS A 138 19.49 -4.65 7.06
CA CYS A 138 19.43 -6.02 6.59
C CYS A 138 18.65 -6.14 5.29
N GLN A 139 18.78 -7.31 4.64
CA GLN A 139 18.17 -7.57 3.35
C GLN A 139 17.92 -9.06 3.15
N HIS A 140 16.86 -9.39 2.44
CA HIS A 140 16.59 -10.70 1.90
C HIS A 140 16.99 -10.73 0.43
N ARG A 141 18.00 -11.58 0.12
CA ARG A 141 18.50 -11.73 -1.26
C ARG A 141 17.79 -12.90 -1.92
N GLU A 142 17.07 -12.63 -2.96
CA GLU A 142 16.37 -13.60 -3.78
C GLU A 142 16.25 -13.08 -5.22
N HIS A 143 16.26 -13.97 -6.20
CA HIS A 143 15.96 -13.64 -7.60
C HIS A 143 14.46 -13.81 -7.89
N SER A 144 13.65 -13.16 -7.08
CA SER A 144 12.20 -13.15 -7.21
C SER A 144 11.65 -11.78 -6.78
N PRO A 145 10.38 -11.48 -7.02
CA PRO A 145 9.75 -10.26 -6.54
C PRO A 145 9.76 -10.09 -5.00
N PHE A 146 10.10 -11.15 -4.23
CA PHE A 146 10.10 -11.09 -2.78
C PHE A 146 11.44 -10.65 -2.17
N ALA A 147 12.42 -10.27 -2.98
CA ALA A 147 13.64 -9.64 -2.48
C ALA A 147 13.30 -8.32 -1.77
N LEU A 148 13.80 -8.15 -0.54
CA LEU A 148 13.54 -7.01 0.33
C LEU A 148 14.83 -6.44 0.89
N ALA A 149 14.87 -5.11 1.11
CA ALA A 149 15.93 -4.47 1.85
C ALA A 149 15.36 -3.41 2.80
N MET A 150 15.97 -3.27 3.97
CA MET A 150 15.78 -2.13 4.87
C MET A 150 17.16 -1.62 5.24
N TRP A 151 17.49 -0.42 4.75
CA TRP A 151 18.80 0.19 4.94
C TRP A 151 18.69 1.51 5.68
N SER A 152 19.69 1.84 6.48
CA SER A 152 19.70 3.01 7.35
C SER A 152 21.04 3.72 7.30
N LYS A 153 21.02 5.04 7.44
CA LYS A 153 22.22 5.86 7.66
C LYS A 153 22.83 5.63 9.05
N GLN A 154 21.99 5.37 10.03
CA GLN A 154 22.40 5.13 11.43
C GLN A 154 22.26 3.65 11.79
N PRO A 155 23.03 3.13 12.74
CA PRO A 155 22.86 1.78 13.24
C PRO A 155 21.43 1.54 13.76
N LEU A 156 20.88 0.36 13.44
CA LEU A 156 19.63 -0.14 13.97
C LEU A 156 19.91 -1.03 15.18
N ALA A 157 19.09 -0.93 16.22
CA ALA A 157 19.21 -1.79 17.40
C ALA A 157 18.96 -3.27 17.05
N VAL A 158 18.02 -3.51 16.11
CA VAL A 158 17.72 -4.83 15.55
C VAL A 158 17.46 -4.66 14.06
N CYS A 159 17.88 -5.61 13.24
CA CYS A 159 17.42 -5.77 11.87
C CYS A 159 17.46 -7.23 11.49
N GLU A 160 16.32 -7.81 11.18
CA GLU A 160 16.17 -9.24 10.90
C GLU A 160 15.18 -9.50 9.77
N VAL A 161 15.51 -10.48 8.95
CA VAL A 161 14.60 -11.04 7.98
C VAL A 161 13.84 -12.16 8.66
N ARG A 162 12.53 -12.13 8.59
CA ARG A 162 11.62 -13.14 9.10
C ARG A 162 10.81 -13.73 7.95
N MET A 163 10.43 -15.00 8.08
CA MET A 163 9.67 -15.72 7.06
C MET A 163 8.29 -16.08 7.59
N ILE A 164 7.28 -16.00 6.72
CA ILE A 164 5.95 -16.57 6.92
C ILE A 164 5.67 -17.45 5.72
N GLY A 165 5.77 -18.79 5.93
CA GLY A 165 5.92 -19.72 4.80
C GLY A 165 7.16 -19.37 3.99
N ASP A 166 6.98 -19.20 2.69
CA ASP A 166 8.06 -18.86 1.75
C ASP A 166 8.25 -17.34 1.55
N TYR A 167 7.51 -16.50 2.28
CA TYR A 167 7.48 -15.06 2.03
C TYR A 167 8.18 -14.29 3.14
N PRO A 168 9.20 -13.47 2.80
CA PRO A 168 9.96 -12.69 3.76
C PRO A 168 9.22 -11.42 4.19
N TYR A 169 9.54 -10.96 5.38
CA TYR A 169 9.40 -9.57 5.79
C TYR A 169 10.61 -9.14 6.60
N ILE A 170 10.85 -7.84 6.66
CA ILE A 170 11.92 -7.30 7.51
C ILE A 170 11.30 -6.66 8.73
N ARG A 171 11.81 -7.02 9.91
CA ARG A 171 11.59 -6.31 11.17
C ARG A 171 12.88 -5.65 11.59
N ALA A 172 12.84 -4.35 11.81
CA ALA A 172 13.94 -3.60 12.38
C ALA A 172 13.48 -2.81 13.61
N GLN A 173 14.43 -2.34 14.40
CA GLN A 173 14.18 -1.46 15.53
C GLN A 173 15.20 -0.34 15.55
N THR A 174 14.74 0.89 15.66
CA THR A 174 15.59 2.07 15.84
C THR A 174 16.09 2.17 17.28
N ALA A 175 17.08 3.01 17.50
CA ALA A 175 17.68 3.19 18.86
C ALA A 175 16.67 3.71 19.90
N ASP A 176 15.63 4.46 19.48
CA ASP A 176 14.55 4.93 20.34
C ASP A 176 13.46 3.87 20.63
N GLY A 177 13.65 2.65 20.12
CA GLY A 177 12.75 1.52 20.32
C GLY A 177 11.55 1.47 19.38
N THR A 178 11.48 2.30 18.34
CA THR A 178 10.42 2.22 17.31
C THR A 178 10.63 1.00 16.44
N ALA A 179 9.63 0.14 16.31
CA ALA A 179 9.65 -1.02 15.44
C ALA A 179 9.31 -0.61 14.00
N LEU A 180 10.09 -1.08 13.03
CA LEU A 180 9.92 -0.83 11.60
C LEU A 180 9.66 -2.15 10.88
N TYR A 181 8.72 -2.17 9.98
CA TYR A 181 8.36 -3.34 9.18
C TYR A 181 8.37 -2.99 7.70
N ALA A 182 9.08 -3.79 6.89
CA ALA A 182 8.95 -3.80 5.44
C ALA A 182 8.21 -5.08 5.05
N LEU A 183 7.03 -4.93 4.45
CA LEU A 183 6.10 -6.01 4.14
C LEU A 183 5.90 -6.13 2.63
N HIS A 184 5.93 -7.35 2.12
CA HIS A 184 5.57 -7.64 0.73
C HIS A 184 4.89 -9.01 0.63
N PRO A 185 3.62 -9.11 1.05
CA PRO A 185 2.83 -10.34 0.90
C PRO A 185 2.62 -10.70 -0.58
N PRO A 186 2.43 -11.98 -0.92
CA PRO A 186 2.22 -12.40 -2.29
C PRO A 186 0.92 -11.81 -2.89
N PRO A 187 0.87 -11.57 -4.23
CA PRO A 187 -0.31 -11.06 -4.91
C PRO A 187 -1.44 -12.11 -4.98
N PRO A 188 -2.72 -11.72 -4.96
CA PRO A 188 -3.86 -12.65 -5.01
C PRO A 188 -4.19 -13.07 -6.45
N ILE A 189 -3.25 -13.70 -7.15
CA ILE A 189 -3.41 -14.13 -8.56
C ILE A 189 -3.71 -15.63 -8.70
N SER A 190 -3.70 -16.38 -7.60
CA SER A 190 -4.17 -17.76 -7.51
C SER A 190 -4.76 -18.01 -6.12
N SER A 191 -5.47 -19.12 -5.93
CA SER A 191 -6.00 -19.51 -4.61
C SER A 191 -4.88 -19.70 -3.59
N GLU A 192 -3.81 -20.36 -3.99
CA GLU A 192 -2.63 -20.62 -3.15
C GLU A 192 -1.96 -19.32 -2.67
N LEU A 193 -1.68 -18.41 -3.61
CA LEU A 193 -1.08 -17.12 -3.28
C LEU A 193 -2.00 -16.22 -2.44
N ALA A 194 -3.31 -16.26 -2.70
CA ALA A 194 -4.29 -15.52 -1.91
C ALA A 194 -4.39 -16.05 -0.47
N GLU A 195 -4.33 -17.37 -0.28
CA GLU A 195 -4.29 -17.99 1.04
C GLU A 195 -2.98 -17.66 1.77
N ALA A 196 -1.84 -17.78 1.10
CA ALA A 196 -0.54 -17.40 1.63
C ALA A 196 -0.52 -15.91 2.05
N ARG A 197 -1.08 -15.01 1.24
CA ARG A 197 -1.22 -13.60 1.58
C ARG A 197 -2.08 -13.38 2.82
N GLN A 198 -3.22 -14.06 2.91
CA GLN A 198 -4.10 -13.95 4.07
C GLN A 198 -3.38 -14.39 5.35
N HIS A 199 -2.63 -15.48 5.30
CA HIS A 199 -1.82 -15.96 6.41
C HIS A 199 -0.71 -14.97 6.77
N TYR A 200 0.02 -14.46 5.77
CA TYR A 200 1.06 -13.46 5.95
C TYR A 200 0.54 -12.19 6.63
N LEU A 201 -0.58 -11.65 6.16
CA LEU A 201 -1.20 -10.45 6.75
C LEU A 201 -1.66 -10.71 8.19
N ALA A 202 -2.24 -11.88 8.50
CA ALA A 202 -2.67 -12.21 9.85
C ALA A 202 -1.50 -12.33 10.83
N GLU A 203 -0.39 -12.98 10.44
CA GLU A 203 0.78 -13.14 11.31
C GLU A 203 1.51 -11.80 11.52
N THR A 204 1.69 -11.01 10.44
CA THR A 204 2.33 -9.70 10.57
C THR A 204 1.47 -8.72 11.37
N ALA A 205 0.13 -8.78 11.26
CA ALA A 205 -0.77 -7.98 12.08
C ALA A 205 -0.61 -8.28 13.57
N ARG A 206 -0.55 -9.58 13.97
CA ARG A 206 -0.34 -9.98 15.37
C ARG A 206 1.01 -9.50 15.90
N THR A 207 2.06 -9.64 15.09
CA THR A 207 3.41 -9.18 15.47
C THR A 207 3.42 -7.67 15.68
N LEU A 208 2.78 -6.92 14.79
CA LEU A 208 2.68 -5.47 14.84
C LEU A 208 1.82 -5.01 16.04
N ALA A 209 0.75 -5.75 16.35
CA ALA A 209 -0.11 -5.49 17.50
C ALA A 209 0.64 -5.59 18.85
N ALA A 210 1.65 -6.41 18.93
CA ALA A 210 2.47 -6.57 20.15
C ALA A 210 3.44 -5.39 20.39
N GLU A 211 3.75 -4.59 19.36
CA GLU A 211 4.67 -3.47 19.47
C GLU A 211 3.98 -2.25 20.12
N PRO A 212 4.61 -1.53 21.04
CA PRO A 212 4.06 -0.29 21.58
C PRO A 212 4.04 0.83 20.54
N ARG A 213 5.09 0.90 19.71
CA ARG A 213 5.25 1.87 18.62
C ARG A 213 5.76 1.17 17.39
N ALA A 214 5.03 1.28 16.27
CA ALA A 214 5.42 0.63 15.03
C ALA A 214 5.05 1.45 13.80
N LEU A 215 5.91 1.35 12.78
CA LEU A 215 5.66 1.80 11.41
C LEU A 215 5.81 0.60 10.48
N ALA A 216 4.75 0.25 9.76
CA ALA A 216 4.80 -0.74 8.69
C ALA A 216 4.67 -0.04 7.33
N VAL A 217 5.58 -0.35 6.43
CA VAL A 217 5.52 0.10 5.03
C VAL A 217 5.60 -1.10 4.11
N GLY A 218 5.00 -1.02 2.93
CA GLY A 218 5.06 -2.15 2.02
C GLY A 218 4.10 -2.05 0.85
N ASP A 219 4.33 -2.91 -0.13
CA ASP A 219 3.34 -3.31 -1.11
C ASP A 219 2.50 -4.45 -0.49
N PHE A 220 1.27 -4.14 -0.12
CA PHE A 220 0.36 -5.10 0.52
C PHE A 220 -0.39 -5.96 -0.50
N ASN A 221 -0.21 -5.70 -1.79
CA ASN A 221 -1.01 -6.31 -2.84
C ASN A 221 -2.52 -6.25 -2.54
N SER A 222 -2.93 -5.19 -1.84
CA SER A 222 -4.30 -4.99 -1.35
C SER A 222 -4.61 -3.49 -1.24
N SER A 223 -5.75 -3.07 -1.76
CA SER A 223 -6.19 -1.68 -1.61
C SER A 223 -6.89 -1.46 -0.26
N PRO A 224 -7.04 -0.19 0.20
CA PRO A 224 -7.77 0.13 1.43
C PRO A 224 -9.25 -0.26 1.42
N PHE A 225 -9.78 -0.65 0.27
CA PHE A 225 -11.18 -1.06 0.09
C PHE A 225 -11.39 -2.57 0.26
N SER A 226 -10.28 -3.32 0.40
CA SER A 226 -10.31 -4.75 0.66
C SER A 226 -10.73 -5.05 2.09
N PRO A 227 -11.63 -6.02 2.32
CA PRO A 227 -11.98 -6.48 3.66
C PRO A 227 -10.78 -7.11 4.40
N LEU A 228 -9.80 -7.68 3.68
CA LEU A 228 -8.57 -8.19 4.29
C LEU A 228 -7.69 -7.06 4.80
N PHE A 229 -7.57 -5.96 4.06
CA PHE A 229 -6.83 -4.79 4.52
C PHE A 229 -7.49 -4.14 5.74
N ALA A 230 -8.81 -4.00 5.72
CA ALA A 230 -9.55 -3.49 6.87
C ALA A 230 -9.35 -4.35 8.12
N ARG A 231 -9.36 -5.68 7.96
CA ARG A 231 -9.07 -6.65 9.01
C ARG A 231 -7.63 -6.50 9.53
N PHE A 232 -6.65 -6.34 8.64
CA PHE A 232 -5.26 -6.09 9.01
C PHE A 232 -5.12 -4.85 9.90
N LEU A 233 -5.75 -3.72 9.52
CA LEU A 233 -5.73 -2.49 10.31
C LEU A 233 -6.31 -2.71 11.71
N GLN A 234 -7.42 -3.42 11.82
CA GLN A 234 -8.06 -3.73 13.09
C GLN A 234 -7.18 -4.64 13.96
N GLU A 235 -6.68 -5.75 13.43
CA GLU A 235 -5.88 -6.73 14.16
C GLU A 235 -4.52 -6.17 14.58
N SER A 236 -3.87 -5.36 13.75
CA SER A 236 -2.59 -4.70 14.05
C SER A 236 -2.74 -3.46 14.94
N SER A 237 -3.96 -2.96 15.14
CA SER A 237 -4.23 -1.67 15.81
C SER A 237 -3.49 -0.51 15.16
N SER A 238 -3.23 -0.59 13.86
CA SER A 238 -2.55 0.44 13.08
C SER A 238 -3.52 1.32 12.31
N ARG A 239 -3.05 2.50 11.91
CA ARG A 239 -3.81 3.46 11.12
C ARG A 239 -3.02 3.85 9.87
N PRO A 240 -3.68 4.07 8.71
CA PRO A 240 -3.01 4.52 7.51
C PRO A 240 -2.52 5.97 7.64
N ALA A 241 -1.33 6.22 7.09
CA ALA A 241 -0.73 7.54 7.03
C ALA A 241 -1.02 8.29 5.73
N THR A 242 -1.67 7.63 4.76
CA THR A 242 -2.12 8.21 3.49
C THR A 242 -3.63 8.12 3.35
N ARG A 243 -4.21 8.95 2.47
CA ARG A 243 -5.62 8.77 2.08
C ARG A 243 -5.82 7.48 1.30
N TYR A 244 -7.02 6.94 1.34
CA TYR A 244 -7.38 5.71 0.62
C TYR A 244 -7.28 5.86 -0.90
N PHE A 245 -7.53 7.04 -1.43
CA PHE A 245 -7.28 7.35 -2.83
C PHE A 245 -5.89 8.01 -2.99
N THR A 246 -4.85 7.18 -2.92
CA THR A 246 -3.45 7.58 -3.13
C THR A 246 -2.81 6.57 -4.08
N PRO A 247 -3.01 6.69 -5.40
CA PRO A 247 -2.51 5.69 -6.36
C PRO A 247 -0.99 5.52 -6.28
N THR A 248 -0.55 4.28 -6.11
CA THR A 248 0.86 3.90 -6.02
C THR A 248 1.29 2.91 -7.09
N TRP A 249 0.35 2.23 -7.78
CA TRP A 249 0.62 1.25 -8.83
C TRP A 249 0.02 1.68 -10.17
N LYS A 250 0.88 1.79 -11.22
CA LYS A 250 0.51 2.35 -12.53
C LYS A 250 -0.57 1.57 -13.28
N PRO A 251 -0.52 0.21 -13.40
CA PRO A 251 -1.38 -0.49 -14.35
C PRO A 251 -2.87 -0.19 -14.21
N PHE A 252 -3.35 -0.01 -12.98
CA PHE A 252 -4.75 0.35 -12.72
C PHE A 252 -4.89 1.52 -11.76
N PHE A 253 -3.84 2.33 -11.57
CA PHE A 253 -3.83 3.42 -10.60
C PHE A 253 -4.41 3.02 -9.23
N LEU A 254 -4.02 1.82 -8.77
CA LEU A 254 -4.44 1.30 -7.49
C LEU A 254 -3.54 1.82 -6.37
N ASN A 255 -4.09 1.92 -5.18
CA ASN A 255 -3.35 2.14 -3.95
C ASN A 255 -3.09 0.79 -3.28
N ILE A 256 -1.91 0.21 -3.47
CA ILE A 256 -1.51 -1.08 -2.90
C ILE A 256 -0.25 -0.98 -2.04
N ASP A 257 0.49 0.13 -2.15
CA ASP A 257 1.60 0.45 -1.24
C ASP A 257 1.10 1.32 -0.10
N HIS A 258 1.44 0.95 1.13
CA HIS A 258 0.92 1.60 2.32
C HIS A 258 2.01 1.96 3.32
N ALA A 259 1.72 3.01 4.10
CA ALA A 259 2.41 3.35 5.34
C ALA A 259 1.38 3.31 6.47
N LEU A 260 1.61 2.46 7.47
CA LEU A 260 0.70 2.19 8.57
C LEU A 260 1.41 2.41 9.89
N ALA A 261 0.80 3.17 10.79
CA ALA A 261 1.43 3.55 12.05
C ALA A 261 0.61 3.15 13.28
N LYS A 262 1.30 2.77 14.33
CA LYS A 262 0.77 2.53 15.66
C LYS A 262 1.62 3.26 16.71
N GLY A 263 1.00 4.06 17.57
CA GLY A 263 1.70 4.78 18.64
C GLY A 263 2.75 5.79 18.16
N LEU A 264 2.60 6.30 16.95
CA LEU A 264 3.49 7.28 16.33
C LEU A 264 2.69 8.47 15.80
N ASN A 265 3.29 9.65 15.81
CA ASN A 265 2.86 10.74 14.96
C ASN A 265 3.50 10.57 13.58
N VAL A 266 2.72 10.47 12.52
CA VAL A 266 3.19 10.09 11.19
C VAL A 266 2.46 10.85 10.11
N SER A 267 3.19 11.28 9.09
CA SER A 267 2.66 11.71 7.81
C SER A 267 3.31 10.93 6.68
N ALA A 268 2.58 10.70 5.61
CA ALA A 268 3.12 10.07 4.42
C ALA A 268 2.59 10.74 3.16
N ARG A 269 3.46 10.85 2.17
CA ARG A 269 3.12 11.36 0.84
C ARG A 269 3.81 10.54 -0.24
N THR A 270 3.20 10.50 -1.40
CA THR A 270 3.85 9.93 -2.58
C THR A 270 4.92 10.88 -3.12
N LEU A 271 6.01 10.31 -3.60
CA LEU A 271 7.00 11.00 -4.42
C LEU A 271 6.61 10.94 -5.91
N PRO A 272 7.26 11.68 -6.80
CA PRO A 272 7.02 11.56 -8.23
C PRO A 272 7.21 10.13 -8.75
N TRP A 273 6.45 9.76 -9.78
CA TRP A 273 6.65 8.51 -10.50
C TRP A 273 8.07 8.44 -11.08
N GLN A 274 8.72 7.31 -10.88
CA GLN A 274 10.02 6.97 -11.46
C GLN A 274 9.85 5.90 -12.55
N HIS A 275 10.87 5.07 -12.76
CA HIS A 275 10.88 4.02 -13.80
C HIS A 275 10.11 2.75 -13.38
N SER A 276 9.98 2.49 -12.08
CA SER A 276 9.11 1.40 -11.58
C SER A 276 7.65 1.65 -11.95
N ASP A 277 6.87 0.60 -12.00
CA ASP A 277 5.41 0.66 -12.06
C ASP A 277 4.78 0.99 -10.71
N HIS A 278 5.56 1.03 -9.64
CA HIS A 278 5.16 1.56 -8.34
C HIS A 278 5.64 2.99 -8.13
N ARG A 279 5.09 3.64 -7.12
CA ARG A 279 5.36 5.02 -6.73
C ARG A 279 5.92 5.05 -5.32
N PRO A 280 7.07 5.70 -5.09
CA PRO A 280 7.65 5.75 -3.75
C PRO A 280 6.75 6.49 -2.76
N LEU A 281 6.79 6.07 -1.49
CA LEU A 281 6.17 6.76 -0.36
C LEU A 281 7.28 7.33 0.54
N LEU A 282 7.27 8.64 0.74
CA LEU A 282 8.05 9.27 1.81
C LEU A 282 7.19 9.35 3.06
N VAL A 283 7.71 8.81 4.14
CA VAL A 283 7.09 8.77 5.46
C VAL A 283 7.93 9.56 6.44
N GLU A 284 7.32 10.47 7.17
CA GLU A 284 7.95 11.21 8.26
C GLU A 284 7.25 10.83 9.57
N TYR A 285 8.01 10.46 10.61
CA TYR A 285 7.44 10.00 11.87
C TYR A 285 8.25 10.45 13.08
N THR A 286 7.55 10.61 14.21
CA THR A 286 8.15 10.80 15.55
C THR A 286 7.48 9.87 16.55
N GLY A 287 8.20 9.48 17.61
CA GLY A 287 7.58 8.91 18.79
C GLY A 287 6.58 9.90 19.40
N GLN A 288 5.45 9.39 19.89
CA GLN A 288 4.52 10.20 20.70
C GLN A 288 5.06 10.39 22.10
#